data_d7c871716efa37c7a47a154c8c8dd1b6
#
_entry.id   d7c871716efa37c7a47a154c8c8dd1b6
#
_cell.length_a   1.000
_cell.length_b   1.000
_cell.length_c   1.000
_cell.angle_alpha   90.00
_cell.angle_beta   90.00
_cell.angle_gamma   90.00
#
_symmetry.space_group_name_H-M   'P 1'
#
loop_
_entity.id
_entity.type
_entity.pdbx_description
1 polymer ?
#
loop_
_entity_poly.entity_id
_entity_poly.type
_entity_poly.pdbx_seq_one_letter_code
_entity_poly.pdbx_strand_id
1 'polypeptide(L)'
;FMIHKPTNGYFFTSMNADQLRKDADTLDICQKAILQTYMSKTKEGVTEEEINNLINEETWMVGSDTTDYFDFEVEDSVQAAACTSNYFDEYSKTPKALKQHEEPENKTLDIDAIADAVMEKIKAKEANQRNLEKEKIKAELLGDLDRYGV
;
A
#
# COMPACT_ATOMS: atom_id res chain seq x y z
N PHE A 1 10.34 8.66 8.63
CA PHE A 1 10.06 9.74 7.67
C PHE A 1 11.22 9.88 6.69
N MET A 2 10.91 10.00 5.40
CA MET A 2 11.93 10.13 4.36
C MET A 2 11.58 11.31 3.46
N ILE A 3 12.59 12.11 3.12
CA ILE A 3 12.48 13.30 2.28
C ILE A 3 13.48 13.19 1.13
N HIS A 4 13.02 13.35 -0.11
CA HIS A 4 13.84 13.20 -1.31
C HIS A 4 13.32 14.06 -2.46
N LYS A 5 14.12 14.15 -3.53
CA LYS A 5 13.74 14.83 -4.78
C LYS A 5 12.62 14.07 -5.49
N PRO A 6 11.71 14.78 -6.18
CA PRO A 6 10.79 14.13 -7.11
C PRO A 6 11.58 13.48 -8.26
N THR A 7 11.12 12.31 -8.69
CA THR A 7 11.73 11.55 -9.78
C THR A 7 10.68 11.14 -10.81
N ASN A 8 11.06 11.04 -12.07
CA ASN A 8 10.24 10.45 -13.12
C ASN A 8 10.80 9.08 -13.50
N GLY A 9 9.91 8.08 -13.59
CA GLY A 9 10.26 6.77 -14.15
C GLY A 9 9.86 6.71 -15.63
N TYR A 10 10.77 6.25 -16.49
CA TYR A 10 10.51 6.05 -17.91
C TYR A 10 10.53 4.56 -18.23
N PHE A 11 9.39 4.03 -18.71
CA PHE A 11 9.30 2.65 -19.16
C PHE A 11 9.03 2.64 -20.67
N PHE A 12 9.93 2.05 -21.45
CA PHE A 12 9.78 1.81 -22.89
C PHE A 12 9.45 3.05 -23.75
N THR A 13 9.86 4.24 -23.33
CA THR A 13 9.68 5.48 -24.08
C THR A 13 11.02 6.00 -24.60
N SER A 14 11.04 6.41 -25.87
CA SER A 14 12.19 7.15 -26.43
C SER A 14 11.92 8.65 -26.28
N MET A 15 12.84 9.38 -25.70
CA MET A 15 12.72 10.82 -25.50
C MET A 15 13.90 11.52 -26.18
N ASN A 16 13.63 12.64 -26.85
CA ASN A 16 14.67 13.51 -27.35
C ASN A 16 15.16 14.48 -26.26
N ALA A 17 16.25 15.21 -26.57
CA ALA A 17 16.87 16.10 -25.61
C ALA A 17 15.95 17.23 -25.12
N ASP A 18 15.04 17.73 -25.96
CA ASP A 18 14.13 18.81 -25.58
C ASP A 18 13.01 18.31 -24.65
N GLN A 19 12.54 17.09 -24.87
CA GLN A 19 11.59 16.43 -23.95
C GLN A 19 12.22 16.19 -22.58
N LEU A 20 13.45 15.69 -22.52
CA LEU A 20 14.18 15.48 -21.27
C LEU A 20 14.42 16.79 -20.50
N ARG A 21 14.74 17.88 -21.20
CA ARG A 21 14.88 19.19 -20.54
C ARG A 21 13.57 19.68 -19.97
N LYS A 22 12.47 19.55 -20.73
CA LYS A 22 11.14 19.94 -20.26
C LYS A 22 10.71 19.14 -19.03
N ASP A 23 11.04 17.85 -18.98
CA ASP A 23 10.74 17.01 -17.82
C ASP A 23 11.60 17.41 -16.62
N ALA A 24 12.87 17.75 -16.84
CA ALA A 24 13.73 18.29 -15.78
C ALA A 24 13.16 19.60 -15.21
N ASP A 25 12.76 20.55 -16.08
CA ASP A 25 12.12 21.80 -15.65
C ASP A 25 10.83 21.54 -14.83
N THR A 26 10.07 20.52 -15.23
CA THR A 26 8.86 20.12 -14.50
C THR A 26 9.20 19.56 -13.11
N LEU A 27 10.23 18.71 -12.99
CA LEU A 27 10.69 18.19 -11.70
C LEU A 27 11.20 19.32 -10.78
N ASP A 28 11.88 20.34 -11.33
CA ASP A 28 12.31 21.50 -10.56
C ASP A 28 11.13 22.31 -10.01
N ILE A 29 10.06 22.45 -10.79
CA ILE A 29 8.81 23.09 -10.33
C ILE A 29 8.15 22.24 -9.22
N CYS A 30 8.10 20.93 -9.39
CA CYS A 30 7.59 20.01 -8.37
C CYS A 30 8.41 20.11 -7.08
N GLN A 31 9.75 20.14 -7.17
CA GLN A 31 10.61 20.29 -6.00
C GLN A 31 10.33 21.59 -5.24
N LYS A 32 10.15 22.71 -5.95
CA LYS A 32 9.78 23.99 -5.32
C LYS A 32 8.45 23.91 -4.59
N ALA A 33 7.43 23.27 -5.18
CA ALA A 33 6.13 23.10 -4.55
C ALA A 33 6.20 22.20 -3.29
N ILE A 34 6.98 21.11 -3.36
CA ILE A 34 7.26 20.23 -2.22
C ILE A 34 7.97 21.00 -1.11
N LEU A 35 9.01 21.77 -1.45
CA LEU A 35 9.75 22.59 -0.50
C LEU A 35 8.85 23.61 0.21
N GLN A 36 7.97 24.30 -0.51
CA GLN A 36 7.00 25.21 0.10
C GLN A 36 6.05 24.50 1.06
N THR A 37 5.63 23.29 0.72
CA THR A 37 4.78 22.47 1.58
C THR A 37 5.51 22.10 2.88
N TYR A 38 6.75 21.68 2.80
CA TYR A 38 7.56 21.40 3.98
C TYR A 38 7.77 22.65 4.83
N MET A 39 8.15 23.80 4.21
CA MET A 39 8.36 25.07 4.92
C MET A 39 7.10 25.50 5.71
N SER A 40 5.90 25.15 5.26
CA SER A 40 4.68 25.45 5.99
C SER A 40 4.54 24.65 7.31
N LYS A 41 5.39 23.66 7.54
CA LYS A 41 5.40 22.76 8.69
C LYS A 41 6.73 22.74 9.43
N THR A 42 7.69 23.56 9.04
CA THR A 42 8.97 23.68 9.77
C THR A 42 8.82 24.48 11.04
N LYS A 43 9.70 24.18 12.00
CA LYS A 43 9.84 24.97 13.22
C LYS A 43 10.41 26.35 12.90
N GLU A 44 10.15 27.30 13.82
CA GLU A 44 10.77 28.61 13.77
C GLU A 44 12.30 28.49 13.81
N GLY A 45 12.96 29.19 12.89
CA GLY A 45 14.40 29.21 12.76
C GLY A 45 14.98 28.22 11.76
N VAL A 46 14.21 27.23 11.29
CA VAL A 46 14.63 26.33 10.21
C VAL A 46 14.54 27.05 8.87
N THR A 47 15.63 27.02 8.11
CA THR A 47 15.76 27.72 6.85
C THR A 47 15.32 26.88 5.65
N GLU A 48 14.92 27.55 4.57
CA GLU A 48 14.59 26.89 3.29
C GLU A 48 15.79 26.11 2.73
N GLU A 49 17.00 26.64 2.95
CA GLU A 49 18.25 26.00 2.50
C GLU A 49 18.48 24.66 3.23
N GLU A 50 18.24 24.60 4.55
CA GLU A 50 18.36 23.37 5.33
C GLU A 50 17.39 22.30 4.82
N ILE A 51 16.11 22.64 4.62
CA ILE A 51 15.13 21.69 4.10
C ILE A 51 15.46 21.25 2.66
N ASN A 52 15.91 22.19 1.82
CA ASN A 52 16.31 21.85 0.45
C ASN A 52 17.54 20.92 0.42
N ASN A 53 18.47 21.07 1.36
CA ASN A 53 19.59 20.15 1.51
C ASN A 53 19.14 18.75 1.94
N LEU A 54 18.20 18.63 2.86
CA LEU A 54 17.62 17.35 3.24
C LEU A 54 16.94 16.64 2.04
N ILE A 55 16.22 17.40 1.20
CA ILE A 55 15.60 16.90 -0.02
C ILE A 55 16.67 16.41 -1.01
N ASN A 56 17.73 17.22 -1.21
CA ASN A 56 18.80 16.92 -2.16
C ASN A 56 19.62 15.68 -1.77
N GLU A 57 19.74 15.42 -0.47
CA GLU A 57 20.57 14.35 0.06
C GLU A 57 19.80 13.03 0.30
N GLU A 58 18.51 12.96 -0.01
CA GLU A 58 17.69 11.78 0.31
C GLU A 58 17.85 11.42 1.79
N THR A 59 17.19 12.19 2.65
CA THR A 59 17.38 12.08 4.09
C THR A 59 16.31 11.18 4.72
N TRP A 60 16.77 10.20 5.49
CA TRP A 60 15.94 9.31 6.29
C TRP A 60 16.02 9.74 7.76
N MET A 61 14.88 9.95 8.40
CA MET A 61 14.75 10.40 9.78
C MET A 61 13.89 9.43 10.58
N VAL A 62 14.28 9.09 11.79
CA VAL A 62 13.40 8.44 12.76
C VAL A 62 12.44 9.47 13.36
N GLY A 63 11.37 9.01 14.04
CA GLY A 63 10.33 9.91 14.54
C GLY A 63 10.86 11.12 15.32
N SER A 64 11.79 10.90 16.27
CA SER A 64 12.42 11.95 17.06
C SER A 64 13.22 12.96 16.23
N ASP A 65 13.93 12.49 15.19
CA ASP A 65 14.78 13.36 14.34
C ASP A 65 13.94 14.34 13.52
N THR A 66 12.70 13.96 13.18
CA THR A 66 11.79 14.84 12.43
C THR A 66 11.45 16.09 13.24
N THR A 67 11.43 15.98 14.56
CA THR A 67 11.11 17.11 15.43
C THR A 67 12.21 18.17 15.51
N ASP A 68 13.41 17.90 14.99
CA ASP A 68 14.46 18.92 14.89
C ASP A 68 14.15 19.94 13.80
N TYR A 69 13.41 19.53 12.78
CA TYR A 69 13.11 20.36 11.60
C TYR A 69 11.63 20.74 11.50
N PHE A 70 10.73 19.87 11.93
CA PHE A 70 9.30 20.02 11.71
C PHE A 70 8.51 20.10 13.01
N ASP A 71 7.41 20.85 12.95
CA ASP A 71 6.43 20.95 14.05
C ASP A 71 5.47 19.74 13.99
N PHE A 72 6.03 18.55 14.24
CA PHE A 72 5.30 17.28 14.28
C PHE A 72 5.17 16.76 15.70
N GLU A 73 4.02 16.20 16.00
CA GLU A 73 3.83 15.39 17.20
C GLU A 73 4.33 13.97 16.94
N VAL A 74 5.25 13.49 17.77
CA VAL A 74 5.76 12.11 17.69
C VAL A 74 5.15 11.31 18.84
N GLU A 75 4.41 10.26 18.50
CA GLU A 75 3.80 9.36 19.46
C GLU A 75 4.69 8.15 19.69
N ASP A 76 5.41 8.13 20.80
CA ASP A 76 6.37 7.07 21.16
C ASP A 76 5.69 5.73 21.55
N SER A 77 4.37 5.75 21.81
CA SER A 77 3.62 4.58 22.25
C SER A 77 3.20 3.63 21.11
N VAL A 78 3.26 4.08 19.86
CA VAL A 78 2.86 3.30 18.70
C VAL A 78 4.08 2.60 18.11
N GLN A 79 4.10 1.27 18.24
CA GLN A 79 5.09 0.46 17.55
C GLN A 79 4.86 0.59 16.03
N ALA A 80 5.76 1.29 15.34
CA ALA A 80 5.71 1.42 13.90
C ALA A 80 5.72 0.02 13.27
N ALA A 81 4.63 -0.35 12.60
CA ALA A 81 4.64 -1.54 11.77
C ALA A 81 5.62 -1.27 10.61
N ALA A 82 6.76 -1.95 10.62
CA ALA A 82 7.72 -1.88 9.52
C ALA A 82 7.02 -2.40 8.25
N CYS A 83 6.67 -1.48 7.36
CA CYS A 83 6.18 -1.84 6.03
C CYS A 83 7.40 -1.97 5.13
N THR A 84 7.69 -3.18 4.68
CA THR A 84 8.69 -3.40 3.62
C THR A 84 8.06 -3.06 2.27
N SER A 85 8.81 -2.40 1.40
CA SER A 85 8.36 -2.04 0.06
C SER A 85 9.49 -2.26 -0.94
N ASN A 86 9.16 -2.80 -2.10
CA ASN A 86 10.11 -2.96 -3.21
C ASN A 86 10.67 -1.59 -3.68
N TYR A 87 9.97 -0.50 -3.40
CA TYR A 87 10.44 0.85 -3.69
C TYR A 87 11.66 1.26 -2.86
N PHE A 88 11.93 0.59 -1.73
CA PHE A 88 13.10 0.92 -0.91
C PHE A 88 14.42 0.62 -1.61
N ASP A 89 14.43 -0.25 -2.60
CA ASP A 89 15.61 -0.54 -3.39
C ASP A 89 15.95 0.55 -4.43
N GLU A 90 14.98 1.40 -4.75
CA GLU A 90 15.17 2.52 -5.67
C GLU A 90 15.91 3.70 -5.01
N TYR A 91 15.97 3.73 -3.68
CA TYR A 91 16.61 4.80 -2.92
C TYR A 91 18.05 4.44 -2.52
N SER A 92 18.97 5.40 -2.69
CA SER A 92 20.39 5.15 -2.48
C SER A 92 20.77 5.02 -1.02
N LYS A 93 20.10 5.76 -0.13
CA LYS A 93 20.39 5.85 1.30
C LYS A 93 19.40 5.09 2.19
N THR A 94 18.59 4.22 1.63
CA THR A 94 17.65 3.41 2.44
C THR A 94 18.38 2.66 3.56
N PRO A 95 17.93 2.79 4.83
CA PRO A 95 18.50 2.07 5.95
C PRO A 95 18.50 0.55 5.71
N LYS A 96 19.60 -0.11 6.05
CA LYS A 96 19.75 -1.57 5.82
C LYS A 96 18.63 -2.39 6.47
N ALA A 97 18.12 -1.96 7.61
CA ALA A 97 17.00 -2.61 8.28
C ALA A 97 15.70 -2.62 7.47
N LEU A 98 15.51 -1.65 6.57
CA LEU A 98 14.35 -1.58 5.67
C LEU A 98 14.57 -2.32 4.34
N LYS A 99 15.84 -2.57 3.96
CA LYS A 99 16.23 -3.36 2.79
C LYS A 99 16.25 -4.87 3.05
N GLN A 100 16.16 -5.29 4.31
CA GLN A 100 16.00 -6.71 4.62
C GLN A 100 14.58 -7.12 4.25
N HIS A 101 14.39 -7.43 2.97
CA HIS A 101 13.39 -8.40 2.60
C HIS A 101 13.82 -9.73 3.23
N GLU A 102 13.24 -10.10 4.37
CA GLU A 102 12.86 -11.50 4.45
C GLU A 102 11.88 -11.63 3.27
N GLU A 103 12.33 -12.24 2.17
CA GLU A 103 11.39 -12.79 1.20
C GLU A 103 10.34 -13.48 2.06
N PRO A 104 9.05 -13.06 2.00
CA PRO A 104 8.03 -13.88 2.63
C PRO A 104 8.32 -15.26 2.08
N GLU A 105 8.68 -16.22 2.96
CA GLU A 105 8.87 -17.60 2.57
C GLU A 105 7.83 -17.81 1.48
N ASN A 106 8.30 -18.04 0.28
CA ASN A 106 7.43 -18.30 -0.86
C ASN A 106 6.73 -19.61 -0.48
N LYS A 107 5.74 -19.49 0.40
CA LYS A 107 4.75 -20.52 0.57
C LYS A 107 4.13 -20.56 -0.80
N THR A 108 4.73 -21.40 -1.63
CA THR A 108 4.11 -21.82 -2.88
C THR A 108 2.67 -22.06 -2.48
N LEU A 109 1.82 -21.10 -2.86
CA LEU A 109 0.39 -21.23 -2.64
C LEU A 109 0.07 -22.60 -3.24
N ASP A 110 -0.20 -23.58 -2.38
CA ASP A 110 -0.60 -24.91 -2.82
C ASP A 110 -1.96 -24.71 -3.50
N ILE A 111 -1.86 -24.44 -4.80
CA ILE A 111 -3.02 -24.14 -5.67
C ILE A 111 -3.97 -25.33 -5.62
N ASP A 112 -3.45 -26.55 -5.47
CA ASP A 112 -4.26 -27.76 -5.36
C ASP A 112 -5.01 -27.79 -4.03
N ALA A 113 -4.37 -27.45 -2.91
CA ALA A 113 -5.02 -27.36 -1.61
C ALA A 113 -6.08 -26.26 -1.57
N ILE A 114 -5.85 -25.12 -2.24
CA ILE A 114 -6.83 -24.03 -2.36
C ILE A 114 -8.01 -24.48 -3.26
N ALA A 115 -7.72 -25.14 -4.38
CA ALA A 115 -8.74 -25.67 -5.27
C ALA A 115 -9.63 -26.69 -4.57
N ASP A 116 -9.04 -27.61 -3.81
CA ASP A 116 -9.79 -28.60 -3.02
C ASP A 116 -10.68 -27.95 -1.96
N ALA A 117 -10.16 -26.96 -1.22
CA ALA A 117 -10.94 -26.23 -0.21
C ALA A 117 -12.10 -25.43 -0.83
N VAL A 118 -11.90 -24.87 -2.03
CA VAL A 118 -12.97 -24.19 -2.77
C VAL A 118 -14.01 -25.18 -3.25
N MET A 119 -13.61 -26.33 -3.79
CA MET A 119 -14.51 -27.40 -4.26
C MET A 119 -15.34 -27.99 -3.11
N GLU A 120 -14.76 -28.19 -1.93
CA GLU A 120 -15.52 -28.63 -0.74
C GLU A 120 -16.58 -27.61 -0.34
N LYS A 121 -16.24 -26.32 -0.33
CA LYS A 121 -17.21 -25.24 -0.03
C LYS A 121 -18.34 -25.15 -1.06
N ILE A 122 -18.05 -25.38 -2.34
CA ILE A 122 -19.06 -25.41 -3.40
C ILE A 122 -20.01 -26.62 -3.18
N LYS A 123 -19.47 -27.82 -2.98
CA LYS A 123 -20.25 -29.03 -2.71
C LYS A 123 -21.15 -28.87 -1.47
N ALA A 124 -20.62 -28.27 -0.40
CA ALA A 124 -21.40 -28.02 0.81
C ALA A 124 -22.56 -27.02 0.57
N LYS A 125 -22.31 -25.95 -0.22
CA LYS A 125 -23.36 -25.00 -0.62
C LYS A 125 -24.46 -25.66 -1.46
N GLU A 126 -24.08 -26.45 -2.46
CA GLU A 126 -25.04 -27.19 -3.32
C GLU A 126 -25.86 -28.19 -2.54
N ALA A 127 -25.23 -28.92 -1.60
CA ALA A 127 -25.96 -29.85 -0.73
C ALA A 127 -27.00 -29.13 0.18
N ASN A 128 -26.61 -27.97 0.71
CA ASN A 128 -27.50 -27.16 1.53
C ASN A 128 -28.68 -26.60 0.73
N GLN A 129 -28.39 -26.16 -0.52
CA GLN A 129 -29.43 -25.66 -1.41
C GLN A 129 -30.43 -26.72 -1.84
N ARG A 130 -29.97 -27.96 -2.13
CA ARG A 130 -30.82 -29.11 -2.43
C ARG A 130 -31.70 -29.53 -1.22
N ASN A 131 -31.15 -29.42 -0.01
CA ASN A 131 -31.94 -29.70 1.20
C ASN A 131 -33.03 -28.65 1.43
N LEU A 132 -32.72 -27.36 1.22
CA LEU A 132 -33.72 -26.29 1.31
C LEU A 132 -34.84 -26.45 0.27
N GLU A 133 -34.50 -26.83 -0.97
CA GLU A 133 -35.50 -27.12 -2.01
C GLU A 133 -36.39 -28.31 -1.63
N LYS A 134 -35.79 -29.40 -1.12
CA LYS A 134 -36.55 -30.55 -0.65
C LYS A 134 -37.53 -30.21 0.49
N GLU A 135 -37.09 -29.40 1.46
CA GLU A 135 -37.94 -28.93 2.54
C GLU A 135 -39.08 -28.02 2.06
N LYS A 136 -38.81 -27.16 1.08
CA LYS A 136 -39.83 -26.32 0.42
C LYS A 136 -40.90 -27.19 -0.29
N ILE A 137 -40.46 -28.14 -1.12
CA ILE A 137 -41.37 -29.06 -1.84
C ILE A 137 -42.18 -29.88 -0.86
N LYS A 138 -41.57 -30.36 0.23
CA LYS A 138 -42.25 -31.11 1.27
C LYS A 138 -43.32 -30.27 1.99
N ALA A 139 -42.98 -29.01 2.31
CA ALA A 139 -43.94 -28.08 2.94
C ALA A 139 -45.11 -27.74 2.01
N GLU A 140 -44.84 -27.58 0.73
CA GLU A 140 -45.87 -27.32 -0.29
C GLU A 140 -46.81 -28.51 -0.46
N LEU A 141 -46.29 -29.75 -0.55
CA LEU A 141 -47.08 -30.98 -0.61
C LEU A 141 -47.92 -31.21 0.65
N LEU A 142 -47.40 -30.93 1.84
CA LEU A 142 -48.16 -31.04 3.10
C LEU A 142 -49.29 -30.01 3.15
N GLY A 143 -49.03 -28.77 2.70
CA GLY A 143 -50.05 -27.72 2.62
C GLY A 143 -51.17 -28.04 1.63
N ASP A 144 -50.86 -28.75 0.55
CA ASP A 144 -51.87 -29.20 -0.43
C ASP A 144 -52.69 -30.38 0.10
N LEU A 145 -52.09 -31.32 0.84
CA LEU A 145 -52.80 -32.41 1.52
C LEU A 145 -53.80 -31.87 2.54
N ASP A 146 -53.43 -30.88 3.35
CA ASP A 146 -54.31 -30.23 4.32
C ASP A 146 -55.45 -29.46 3.63
N ARG A 147 -55.23 -28.92 2.41
CA ARG A 147 -56.23 -28.15 1.66
C ARG A 147 -57.27 -29.02 0.97
N TYR A 148 -56.91 -30.22 0.52
CA TYR A 148 -57.72 -31.08 -0.28
C TYR A 148 -58.29 -32.27 0.48
N GLY A 149 -57.99 -32.45 1.79
CA GLY A 149 -58.68 -33.30 2.72
C GLY A 149 -58.73 -34.82 2.36
N VAL A 150 -57.54 -35.38 2.03
CA VAL A 150 -57.36 -36.80 1.82
C VAL A 150 -56.70 -37.41 3.03
#